data_b9245831afeb678361bf6389d8d06841
#
_entry.id   b9245831afeb678361bf6389d8d06841
#
_cell.length_a   1.000
_cell.length_b   1.000
_cell.length_c   1.000
_cell.angle_alpha   90.00
_cell.angle_beta   90.00
_cell.angle_gamma   90.00
#
_symmetry.space_group_name_H-M   'P 1'
#
loop_
_entity.id
_entity.type
_entity.pdbx_description
1 polymer ?
#
loop_
_entity_poly.entity_id
_entity_poly.type
_entity_poly.pdbx_seq_one_letter_code
_entity_poly.pdbx_strand_id
1 'polypeptide(L)'
;LDSLDERGLILSLAAFSEDALGKMLLTFMLDNKASKELIEGFNAPLGTFSSRIKACFSLGLITEGQYKDLELLRKIRNKFSHSWENISIEDQDISQQIKALSFSRIDFECPKDNYQKIKKSISCLLIEIKITTSQIKKKHLKARLVGSNVNIGFSGKYEEQVNDIKKNIESIKNDLTSHDKNIK
;
A
#
# COMPACT_ATOMS: atom_id res chain seq x y z
N LEU A 1 12.99 15.59 -12.18
CA LEU A 1 11.61 16.08 -12.32
C LEU A 1 11.54 17.58 -12.65
N ASP A 2 12.62 18.34 -12.43
CA ASP A 2 12.60 19.83 -12.58
C ASP A 2 12.53 20.32 -14.04
N SER A 3 12.87 19.47 -15.00
CA SER A 3 12.89 19.77 -16.44
C SER A 3 11.73 19.17 -17.22
N LEU A 4 10.77 18.53 -16.53
CA LEU A 4 9.63 17.89 -17.20
C LEU A 4 8.51 18.90 -17.44
N ASP A 5 7.85 18.74 -18.60
CA ASP A 5 6.56 19.37 -18.84
C ASP A 5 5.48 18.80 -17.90
N GLU A 6 4.29 19.38 -17.89
CA GLU A 6 3.19 18.95 -17.03
C GLU A 6 2.82 17.49 -17.24
N ARG A 7 2.73 17.05 -18.50
CA ARG A 7 2.39 15.66 -18.85
C ARG A 7 3.49 14.69 -18.36
N GLY A 8 4.74 15.01 -18.65
CA GLY A 8 5.87 14.22 -18.20
C GLY A 8 5.96 14.11 -16.69
N LEU A 9 5.69 15.21 -15.96
CA LEU A 9 5.63 15.20 -14.50
C LEU A 9 4.55 14.24 -13.99
N ILE A 10 3.30 14.41 -14.45
CA ILE A 10 2.16 13.60 -13.99
C ILE A 10 2.37 12.11 -14.27
N LEU A 11 2.80 11.77 -15.48
CA LEU A 11 3.04 10.36 -15.85
C LEU A 11 4.18 9.75 -15.04
N SER A 12 5.26 10.50 -14.81
CA SER A 12 6.40 10.05 -14.01
C SER A 12 6.01 9.83 -12.54
N LEU A 13 5.30 10.78 -11.92
CA LEU A 13 4.84 10.65 -10.54
C LEU A 13 3.92 9.43 -10.36
N ALA A 14 3.02 9.19 -11.32
CA ALA A 14 2.14 8.02 -11.30
C ALA A 14 2.92 6.70 -11.46
N ALA A 15 3.87 6.65 -12.40
CA ALA A 15 4.71 5.47 -12.62
C ALA A 15 5.57 5.14 -11.37
N PHE A 16 6.19 6.15 -10.75
CA PHE A 16 6.94 5.95 -9.52
C PHE A 16 6.06 5.49 -8.35
N SER A 17 4.83 6.01 -8.27
CA SER A 17 3.88 5.60 -7.23
C SER A 17 3.42 4.16 -7.43
N GLU A 18 3.13 3.76 -8.66
CA GLU A 18 2.76 2.40 -9.04
C GLU A 18 3.88 1.40 -8.71
N ASP A 19 5.14 1.74 -9.05
CA ASP A 19 6.31 0.91 -8.73
C ASP A 19 6.54 0.82 -7.21
N ALA A 20 6.44 1.94 -6.49
CA ALA A 20 6.62 1.96 -5.03
C ALA A 20 5.59 1.09 -4.31
N LEU A 21 4.31 1.13 -4.71
CA LEU A 21 3.25 0.28 -4.16
C LEU A 21 3.49 -1.20 -4.49
N GLY A 22 3.93 -1.52 -5.70
CA GLY A 22 4.31 -2.88 -6.08
C GLY A 22 5.43 -3.44 -5.20
N LYS A 23 6.48 -2.64 -4.96
CA LYS A 23 7.59 -3.00 -4.05
C LYS A 23 7.12 -3.16 -2.60
N MET A 24 6.21 -2.31 -2.13
CA MET A 24 5.62 -2.42 -0.79
C MET A 24 4.84 -3.73 -0.64
N LEU A 25 3.99 -4.08 -1.60
CA LEU A 25 3.24 -5.33 -1.61
C LEU A 25 4.15 -6.56 -1.60
N LEU A 26 5.16 -6.61 -2.48
CA LEU A 26 6.14 -7.71 -2.51
C LEU A 26 6.94 -7.81 -1.20
N THR A 27 7.21 -6.67 -0.54
CA THR A 27 7.92 -6.65 0.75
C THR A 27 7.04 -7.21 1.87
N PHE A 28 5.73 -6.96 1.82
CA PHE A 28 4.76 -7.42 2.80
C PHE A 28 4.37 -8.89 2.60
N MET A 29 4.13 -9.30 1.36
CA MET A 29 3.70 -10.66 1.01
C MET A 29 4.77 -11.72 1.35
N LEU A 30 4.37 -12.99 1.33
CA LEU A 30 5.30 -14.11 1.41
C LEU A 30 6.25 -14.09 0.20
N ASP A 31 7.52 -14.38 0.44
CA ASP A 31 8.52 -14.47 -0.64
C ASP A 31 8.38 -15.81 -1.36
N ASN A 32 7.49 -15.85 -2.33
CA ASN A 32 7.24 -17.03 -3.17
C ASN A 32 6.83 -16.62 -4.60
N LYS A 33 6.73 -17.63 -5.47
CA LYS A 33 6.38 -17.43 -6.88
C LYS A 33 4.99 -16.80 -7.05
N ALA A 34 4.00 -17.27 -6.27
CA ALA A 34 2.62 -16.77 -6.37
C ALA A 34 2.53 -15.27 -6.05
N SER A 35 3.25 -14.77 -5.04
CA SER A 35 3.29 -13.34 -4.72
C SER A 35 3.86 -12.51 -5.87
N LYS A 36 4.89 -13.01 -6.55
CA LYS A 36 5.47 -12.36 -7.73
C LYS A 36 4.49 -12.33 -8.90
N GLU A 37 3.82 -13.45 -9.17
CA GLU A 37 2.83 -13.56 -10.24
C GLU A 37 1.60 -12.66 -10.03
N LEU A 38 1.26 -12.32 -8.78
CA LEU A 38 0.20 -11.35 -8.48
C LEU A 38 0.56 -9.91 -8.90
N ILE A 39 1.84 -9.55 -8.86
CA ILE A 39 2.33 -8.18 -9.08
C ILE A 39 2.93 -8.00 -10.47
N GLU A 40 3.62 -9.04 -10.96
CA GLU A 40 4.46 -9.01 -12.16
C GLU A 40 3.91 -9.97 -13.20
N GLY A 41 4.08 -9.62 -14.47
CA GLY A 41 3.68 -10.46 -15.60
C GLY A 41 2.44 -9.99 -16.33
N PHE A 42 2.16 -10.67 -17.44
CA PHE A 42 1.01 -10.39 -18.28
C PHE A 42 -0.28 -10.76 -17.55
N ASN A 43 -1.23 -9.84 -17.45
CA ASN A 43 -2.49 -9.98 -16.73
C ASN A 43 -2.35 -10.23 -15.21
N ALA A 44 -1.26 -9.78 -14.58
CA ALA A 44 -1.11 -9.84 -13.13
C ALA A 44 -2.30 -9.18 -12.41
N PRO A 45 -2.97 -9.85 -11.45
CA PRO A 45 -4.16 -9.31 -10.76
C PRO A 45 -3.92 -7.97 -10.08
N LEU A 46 -2.71 -7.73 -9.57
CA LEU A 46 -2.24 -6.49 -8.95
C LEU A 46 -1.25 -5.75 -9.87
N GLY A 47 -1.37 -5.95 -11.19
CA GLY A 47 -0.50 -5.35 -12.19
C GLY A 47 -0.82 -3.89 -12.51
N THR A 48 -1.96 -3.35 -12.07
CA THR A 48 -2.39 -1.98 -12.38
C THR A 48 -2.23 -1.04 -11.19
N PHE A 49 -2.04 0.25 -11.46
CA PHE A 49 -1.96 1.27 -10.41
C PHE A 49 -3.19 1.24 -9.48
N SER A 50 -4.41 1.12 -10.06
CA SER A 50 -5.65 1.05 -9.29
C SER A 50 -5.71 -0.17 -8.36
N SER A 51 -5.33 -1.35 -8.84
CA SER A 51 -5.36 -2.57 -8.04
C SER A 51 -4.33 -2.52 -6.90
N ARG A 52 -3.13 -1.97 -7.15
CA ARG A 52 -2.10 -1.77 -6.13
C ARG A 52 -2.51 -0.80 -5.04
N ILE A 53 -3.13 0.34 -5.40
CA ILE A 53 -3.66 1.30 -4.42
C ILE A 53 -4.67 0.61 -3.49
N LYS A 54 -5.65 -0.09 -4.07
CA LYS A 54 -6.69 -0.79 -3.31
C LYS A 54 -6.12 -1.89 -2.42
N ALA A 55 -5.20 -2.70 -2.95
CA ALA A 55 -4.56 -3.77 -2.20
C ALA A 55 -3.77 -3.22 -1.00
N CYS A 56 -2.94 -2.18 -1.21
CA CYS A 56 -2.18 -1.57 -0.12
C CYS A 56 -3.09 -1.00 0.97
N PHE A 57 -4.20 -0.35 0.60
CA PHE A 57 -5.14 0.20 1.56
C PHE A 57 -5.90 -0.91 2.32
N SER A 58 -6.40 -1.92 1.61
CA SER A 58 -7.13 -3.05 2.24
C SER A 58 -6.25 -3.89 3.18
N LEU A 59 -4.95 -3.92 2.95
CA LEU A 59 -3.97 -4.59 3.81
C LEU A 59 -3.45 -3.68 4.94
N GLY A 60 -3.94 -2.44 5.06
CA GLY A 60 -3.50 -1.50 6.08
C GLY A 60 -2.06 -1.00 5.90
N LEU A 61 -1.50 -1.10 4.69
CA LEU A 61 -0.13 -0.68 4.39
C LEU A 61 0.01 0.82 4.13
N ILE A 62 -1.09 1.47 3.76
CA ILE A 62 -1.19 2.92 3.55
C ILE A 62 -2.39 3.48 4.33
N THR A 63 -2.29 4.74 4.70
CA THR A 63 -3.36 5.46 5.42
C THR A 63 -4.49 5.88 4.48
N GLU A 64 -5.64 6.25 5.04
CA GLU A 64 -6.77 6.78 4.26
C GLU A 64 -6.40 8.06 3.48
N GLY A 65 -5.59 8.95 4.06
CA GLY A 65 -5.10 10.15 3.39
C GLY A 65 -4.23 9.80 2.18
N GLN A 66 -3.28 8.89 2.35
CA GLN A 66 -2.42 8.39 1.26
C GLN A 66 -3.25 7.70 0.16
N TYR A 67 -4.27 6.92 0.54
CA TYR A 67 -5.20 6.31 -0.41
C TYR A 67 -5.93 7.35 -1.25
N LYS A 68 -6.48 8.40 -0.62
CA LYS A 68 -7.16 9.51 -1.32
C LYS A 68 -6.23 10.24 -2.29
N ASP A 69 -5.02 10.56 -1.87
CA ASP A 69 -4.03 11.25 -2.70
C ASP A 69 -3.59 10.41 -3.91
N LEU A 70 -3.38 9.10 -3.72
CA LEU A 70 -3.05 8.18 -4.80
C LEU A 70 -4.21 8.03 -5.80
N GLU A 71 -5.46 7.99 -5.33
CA GLU A 71 -6.64 7.96 -6.19
C GLU A 71 -6.81 9.27 -6.99
N LEU A 72 -6.51 10.43 -6.38
CA LEU A 72 -6.48 11.71 -7.09
C LEU A 72 -5.40 11.71 -8.18
N LEU A 73 -4.18 11.31 -7.85
CA LEU A 73 -3.09 11.19 -8.82
C LEU A 73 -3.46 10.25 -9.99
N ARG A 74 -4.08 9.10 -9.69
CA ARG A 74 -4.54 8.16 -10.71
C ARG A 74 -5.59 8.79 -11.63
N LYS A 75 -6.54 9.55 -11.10
CA LYS A 75 -7.55 10.27 -11.89
C LYS A 75 -6.91 11.32 -12.79
N ILE A 76 -6.01 12.13 -12.25
CA ILE A 76 -5.26 13.15 -13.00
C ILE A 76 -4.44 12.49 -14.12
N ARG A 77 -3.68 11.45 -13.80
CA ARG A 77 -2.88 10.69 -14.78
C ARG A 77 -3.74 10.13 -15.91
N ASN A 78 -4.93 9.60 -15.61
CA ASN A 78 -5.81 9.07 -16.64
C ASN A 78 -6.29 10.17 -17.62
N LYS A 79 -6.60 11.36 -17.15
CA LYS A 79 -6.92 12.50 -18.01
C LYS A 79 -5.76 12.82 -18.96
N PHE A 80 -4.53 12.94 -18.44
CA PHE A 80 -3.33 13.21 -19.24
C PHE A 80 -2.97 12.08 -20.21
N SER A 81 -3.31 10.82 -19.89
CA SER A 81 -2.98 9.66 -20.74
C SER A 81 -3.95 9.49 -21.91
N HIS A 82 -5.21 9.88 -21.76
CA HIS A 82 -6.26 9.59 -22.75
C HIS A 82 -6.66 10.80 -23.60
N SER A 83 -6.19 11.99 -23.29
CA SER A 83 -6.48 13.16 -24.10
C SER A 83 -5.39 13.43 -25.13
N TRP A 84 -5.83 13.62 -26.36
CA TRP A 84 -5.00 14.13 -27.48
C TRP A 84 -4.95 15.65 -27.51
N GLU A 85 -5.87 16.31 -26.79
CA GLU A 85 -5.94 17.75 -26.66
C GLU A 85 -4.92 18.27 -25.65
N ASN A 86 -4.59 19.56 -25.74
CA ASN A 86 -3.74 20.21 -24.75
C ASN A 86 -4.49 20.31 -23.42
N ILE A 87 -4.18 19.40 -22.50
CA ILE A 87 -4.64 19.43 -21.12
C ILE A 87 -3.58 20.09 -20.26
N SER A 88 -4.01 20.98 -19.37
CA SER A 88 -3.15 21.66 -18.41
C SER A 88 -3.55 21.31 -16.96
N ILE A 89 -2.59 21.36 -16.07
CA ILE A 89 -2.81 21.29 -14.61
C ILE A 89 -3.64 22.48 -14.09
N GLU A 90 -3.77 23.54 -14.87
CA GLU A 90 -4.59 24.72 -14.55
C GLU A 90 -6.05 24.54 -14.99
N ASP A 91 -6.39 23.51 -15.75
CA ASP A 91 -7.78 23.19 -16.08
C ASP A 91 -8.58 23.00 -14.79
N GLN A 92 -9.77 23.58 -14.73
CA GLN A 92 -10.58 23.69 -13.52
C GLN A 92 -10.70 22.37 -12.77
N ASP A 93 -11.05 21.29 -13.44
CA ASP A 93 -11.23 19.98 -12.84
C ASP A 93 -9.94 19.38 -12.27
N ILE A 94 -8.81 19.60 -12.96
CA ILE A 94 -7.49 19.08 -12.56
C ILE A 94 -6.96 19.92 -11.41
N SER A 95 -7.07 21.23 -11.52
CA SER A 95 -6.69 22.18 -10.46
C SER A 95 -7.42 21.90 -9.15
N GLN A 96 -8.73 21.60 -9.21
CA GLN A 96 -9.50 21.21 -8.02
C GLN A 96 -8.98 19.91 -7.40
N GLN A 97 -8.65 18.90 -8.20
CA GLN A 97 -8.07 17.65 -7.71
C GLN A 97 -6.69 17.85 -7.08
N ILE A 98 -5.84 18.70 -7.68
CA ILE A 98 -4.53 19.07 -7.10
C ILE A 98 -4.69 19.82 -5.78
N LYS A 99 -5.64 20.74 -5.71
CA LYS A 99 -5.94 21.49 -4.47
C LYS A 99 -6.44 20.58 -3.34
N ALA A 100 -7.09 19.46 -3.67
CA ALA A 100 -7.58 18.47 -2.71
C ALA A 100 -6.50 17.50 -2.22
N LEU A 101 -5.30 17.48 -2.82
CA LEU A 101 -4.19 16.68 -2.31
C LEU A 101 -3.80 17.10 -0.90
N SER A 102 -3.61 16.13 -0.03
CA SER A 102 -3.05 16.36 1.29
C SER A 102 -1.62 16.87 1.15
N PHE A 103 -1.28 17.91 1.89
CA PHE A 103 0.08 18.39 1.93
C PHE A 103 0.83 17.67 3.05
N SER A 104 2.00 17.11 2.74
CA SER A 104 2.78 16.37 3.72
C SER A 104 3.25 17.26 4.87
N ARG A 105 3.26 16.70 6.09
CA ARG A 105 3.74 17.36 7.30
C ARG A 105 5.26 17.64 7.31
N ILE A 106 5.98 17.16 6.29
CA ILE A 106 7.44 17.36 6.18
C ILE A 106 7.78 18.76 5.67
N ASP A 107 6.85 19.41 4.97
CA ASP A 107 7.05 20.75 4.39
C ASP A 107 6.12 21.76 5.06
N PHE A 108 6.67 22.83 5.63
CA PHE A 108 5.91 23.83 6.40
C PHE A 108 5.12 24.81 5.54
N GLU A 109 5.43 24.93 4.23
CA GLU A 109 4.75 25.85 3.31
C GLU A 109 4.12 25.10 2.14
N CYS A 110 2.78 25.16 2.05
CA CYS A 110 2.04 24.63 0.92
C CYS A 110 2.27 25.51 -0.32
N PRO A 111 2.80 24.98 -1.42
CA PRO A 111 2.98 25.73 -2.64
C PRO A 111 1.67 26.32 -3.17
N LYS A 112 1.73 27.54 -3.70
CA LYS A 112 0.55 28.23 -4.25
C LYS A 112 0.24 27.76 -5.67
N ASP A 113 1.27 27.40 -6.45
CA ASP A 113 1.09 26.92 -7.82
C ASP A 113 0.85 25.41 -7.87
N ASN A 114 0.03 24.98 -8.82
CA ASN A 114 -0.41 23.61 -8.96
C ASN A 114 0.74 22.64 -9.31
N TYR A 115 1.71 23.07 -10.12
CA TYR A 115 2.85 22.24 -10.51
C TYR A 115 3.71 21.88 -9.30
N GLN A 116 4.09 22.85 -8.49
CA GLN A 116 4.88 22.61 -7.29
C GLN A 116 4.09 21.83 -6.23
N LYS A 117 2.78 22.13 -6.12
CA LYS A 117 1.93 21.45 -5.15
C LYS A 117 1.86 19.95 -5.44
N ILE A 118 1.49 19.54 -6.66
CA ILE A 118 1.40 18.11 -7.00
C ILE A 118 2.77 17.42 -6.90
N LYS A 119 3.83 18.07 -7.42
CA LYS A 119 5.19 17.55 -7.36
C LYS A 119 5.63 17.29 -5.92
N LYS A 120 5.52 18.28 -5.02
CA LYS A 120 5.92 18.16 -3.62
C LYS A 120 5.04 17.15 -2.87
N SER A 121 3.70 17.26 -2.98
CA SER A 121 2.77 16.36 -2.27
C SER A 121 3.04 14.88 -2.60
N ILE A 122 3.17 14.57 -3.89
CA ILE A 122 3.41 13.17 -4.30
C ILE A 122 4.84 12.73 -4.00
N SER A 123 5.84 13.60 -4.10
CA SER A 123 7.21 13.26 -3.71
C SER A 123 7.31 12.93 -2.22
N CYS A 124 6.65 13.71 -1.35
CA CYS A 124 6.58 13.42 0.08
C CYS A 124 5.86 12.10 0.36
N LEU A 125 4.74 11.85 -0.30
CA LEU A 125 4.00 10.58 -0.20
C LEU A 125 4.87 9.39 -0.62
N LEU A 126 5.67 9.50 -1.67
CA LEU A 126 6.62 8.47 -2.10
C LEU A 126 7.71 8.20 -1.04
N ILE A 127 8.19 9.25 -0.37
CA ILE A 127 9.15 9.11 0.75
C ILE A 127 8.48 8.35 1.90
N GLU A 128 7.25 8.70 2.28
CA GLU A 128 6.49 8.01 3.33
C GLU A 128 6.29 6.52 3.00
N ILE A 129 5.88 6.20 1.77
CA ILE A 129 5.74 4.81 1.28
C ILE A 129 7.08 4.06 1.39
N LYS A 130 8.19 4.69 0.99
CA LYS A 130 9.53 4.10 1.08
C LYS A 130 9.96 3.84 2.53
N ILE A 131 9.68 4.78 3.43
CA ILE A 131 9.94 4.63 4.87
C ILE A 131 9.13 3.45 5.43
N THR A 132 7.82 3.41 5.15
CA THR A 132 6.93 2.32 5.59
C THR A 132 7.39 0.96 5.05
N THR A 133 7.76 0.89 3.78
CA THR A 133 8.32 -0.34 3.16
C THR A 133 9.59 -0.80 3.89
N SER A 134 10.48 0.14 4.21
CA SER A 134 11.69 -0.15 5.00
C SER A 134 11.37 -0.65 6.41
N GLN A 135 10.35 -0.09 7.05
CA GLN A 135 9.90 -0.52 8.39
C GLN A 135 9.30 -1.93 8.37
N ILE A 136 8.48 -2.25 7.35
CA ILE A 136 7.94 -3.61 7.14
C ILE A 136 9.09 -4.62 7.07
N LYS A 137 10.13 -4.32 6.30
CA LYS A 137 11.31 -5.17 6.17
C LYS A 137 12.09 -5.31 7.49
N LYS A 138 12.39 -4.19 8.16
CA LYS A 138 13.21 -4.15 9.39
C LYS A 138 12.50 -4.78 10.58
N LYS A 139 11.20 -4.57 10.73
CA LYS A 139 10.40 -5.08 11.86
C LYS A 139 9.77 -6.45 11.58
N HIS A 140 10.10 -7.07 10.46
CA HIS A 140 9.53 -8.37 10.04
C HIS A 140 7.99 -8.39 10.03
N LEU A 141 7.35 -7.26 9.68
CA LEU A 141 5.89 -7.11 9.59
C LEU A 141 5.35 -7.70 8.27
N LYS A 142 5.79 -8.89 7.91
CA LYS A 142 5.35 -9.59 6.70
C LYS A 142 4.10 -10.42 6.97
N ALA A 143 3.34 -10.71 5.90
CA ALA A 143 2.28 -11.69 5.93
C ALA A 143 2.82 -13.04 6.45
N ARG A 144 2.04 -13.73 7.25
CA ARG A 144 2.37 -15.04 7.80
C ARG A 144 1.41 -16.10 7.29
N LEU A 145 1.89 -17.33 7.17
CA LEU A 145 1.00 -18.47 6.92
C LEU A 145 0.12 -18.67 8.16
N VAL A 146 -1.18 -18.49 7.98
CA VAL A 146 -2.19 -18.72 9.02
C VAL A 146 -2.77 -20.14 8.93
N GLY A 147 -2.50 -20.84 7.82
CA GLY A 147 -2.91 -22.24 7.66
C GLY A 147 -2.21 -23.11 8.70
N SER A 148 -2.99 -23.98 9.39
CA SER A 148 -2.43 -24.87 10.37
C SER A 148 -1.59 -25.94 9.68
N ASN A 149 -0.27 -25.92 9.87
CA ASN A 149 0.59 -27.08 9.71
C ASN A 149 0.48 -28.03 10.94
N VAL A 150 -0.55 -27.85 11.75
CA VAL A 150 -0.81 -28.69 12.89
C VAL A 150 -1.51 -29.95 12.36
N ASN A 151 -0.74 -30.94 11.96
CA ASN A 151 -1.19 -32.30 12.02
C ASN A 151 -1.41 -32.62 13.52
N ILE A 152 -2.62 -32.40 14.01
CA ILE A 152 -3.01 -32.85 15.34
C ILE A 152 -3.12 -34.39 15.23
N GLY A 153 -2.00 -35.07 15.34
CA GLY A 153 -1.96 -36.51 15.53
C GLY A 153 -2.34 -36.74 16.99
N PHE A 154 -3.57 -37.08 17.25
CA PHE A 154 -3.97 -37.53 18.58
C PHE A 154 -3.53 -38.99 18.74
N SER A 155 -2.60 -39.23 19.67
CA SER A 155 -2.27 -40.58 20.15
C SER A 155 -2.81 -40.72 21.57
N GLY A 156 -3.42 -41.84 21.93
CA GLY A 156 -3.92 -42.08 23.27
C GLY A 156 -5.44 -42.33 23.32
N LYS A 157 -5.97 -42.47 24.53
CA LYS A 157 -7.41 -42.66 24.74
C LYS A 157 -8.18 -41.36 24.46
N TYR A 158 -9.45 -41.50 24.08
CA TYR A 158 -10.31 -40.33 23.73
C TYR A 158 -10.30 -39.22 24.77
N GLU A 159 -10.31 -39.57 26.06
CA GLU A 159 -10.27 -38.59 27.15
C GLU A 159 -8.95 -37.80 27.21
N GLU A 160 -7.82 -38.44 26.90
CA GLU A 160 -6.50 -37.76 26.81
C GLU A 160 -6.47 -36.79 25.64
N GLN A 161 -7.01 -37.19 24.49
CA GLN A 161 -7.12 -36.36 23.29
C GLN A 161 -7.99 -35.10 23.54
N VAL A 162 -9.12 -35.26 24.25
CA VAL A 162 -9.99 -34.11 24.62
C VAL A 162 -9.29 -33.14 25.57
N ASN A 163 -8.49 -33.66 26.51
CA ASN A 163 -7.73 -32.81 27.44
C ASN A 163 -6.60 -32.06 26.73
N ASP A 164 -5.93 -32.65 25.79
CA ASP A 164 -4.90 -31.99 24.99
C ASP A 164 -5.49 -30.92 24.07
N ILE A 165 -6.65 -31.13 23.49
CA ILE A 165 -7.39 -30.11 22.73
C ILE A 165 -7.74 -28.92 23.63
N LYS A 166 -8.27 -29.16 24.84
CA LYS A 166 -8.61 -28.10 25.79
C LYS A 166 -7.41 -27.26 26.18
N LYS A 167 -6.26 -27.90 26.48
CA LYS A 167 -5.00 -27.21 26.80
C LYS A 167 -4.51 -26.34 25.63
N ASN A 168 -4.58 -26.85 24.40
CA ASN A 168 -4.18 -26.10 23.21
C ASN A 168 -5.10 -24.90 22.96
N ILE A 169 -6.43 -25.03 23.15
CA ILE A 169 -7.37 -23.92 23.06
C ILE A 169 -7.09 -22.86 24.11
N GLU A 170 -6.75 -23.25 25.33
CA GLU A 170 -6.42 -22.32 26.42
C GLU A 170 -5.11 -21.58 26.17
N SER A 171 -4.10 -22.25 25.62
CA SER A 171 -2.85 -21.62 25.17
C SER A 171 -3.11 -20.57 24.09
N ILE A 172 -3.88 -20.91 23.06
CA ILE A 172 -4.23 -19.98 21.97
C ILE A 172 -5.02 -18.75 22.49
N LYS A 173 -5.95 -18.95 23.43
CA LYS A 173 -6.68 -17.85 24.07
C LYS A 173 -5.76 -16.91 24.84
N ASN A 174 -4.79 -17.47 25.58
CA ASN A 174 -3.82 -16.68 26.34
C ASN A 174 -2.88 -15.88 25.41
N ASP A 175 -2.47 -16.45 24.30
CA ASP A 175 -1.66 -15.77 23.29
C ASP A 175 -2.43 -14.61 22.62
N LEU A 176 -3.71 -14.80 22.32
CA LEU A 176 -4.57 -13.74 21.77
C LEU A 176 -4.78 -12.60 22.77
N THR A 177 -5.02 -12.91 24.04
CA THR A 177 -5.20 -11.89 25.08
C THR A 177 -3.92 -11.15 25.46
N SER A 178 -2.76 -11.75 25.25
CA SER A 178 -1.46 -11.09 25.46
C SER A 178 -1.12 -10.13 24.31
N HIS A 179 -1.56 -10.43 23.08
CA HIS A 179 -1.41 -9.52 21.94
C HIS A 179 -2.27 -8.27 22.05
N ASP A 180 -3.49 -8.38 22.56
CA ASP A 180 -4.39 -7.21 22.72
C ASP A 180 -3.92 -6.22 23.80
N LYS A 181 -3.10 -6.66 24.76
CA LYS A 181 -2.52 -5.79 25.81
C LYS A 181 -1.31 -4.98 25.35
N ASN A 182 -0.69 -5.35 24.22
CA ASN A 182 0.47 -4.66 23.67
C ASN A 182 0.13 -3.65 22.56
N ILE A 183 -1.17 -3.40 22.29
CA ILE A 183 -1.68 -2.47 21.26
C ILE A 183 -2.31 -1.20 21.88
N LYS A 184 -2.15 -0.98 23.20
CA LYS A 184 -2.56 0.28 23.85
C LYS A 184 -1.39 1.21 24.09
#